data_f3270020a220d25c3aacfc750f2c0d07
#
_entry.id   f3270020a220d25c3aacfc750f2c0d07
#
_cell.length_a   1.000
_cell.length_b   1.000
_cell.length_c   1.000
_cell.angle_alpha   90.00
_cell.angle_beta   90.00
_cell.angle_gamma   90.00
#
_symmetry.space_group_name_H-M   'P 1'
#
loop_
_entity.id
_entity.type
_entity.pdbx_description
1 polymer ?
#
loop_
_entity_poly.entity_id
_entity_poly.type
_entity_poly.pdbx_seq_one_letter_code
_entity_poly.pdbx_strand_id
1 'polypeptide(L)'
;AYEIYQCDWSSDVCSSDLEDAHLYVWTVNKYIEATYDIARAWGFEPSALLTWIKQPMGLGLGGTFCSNTEFILFCRRGKLTAKRKVDTRWWGWPRGKHSEKPEAFQTLVESVSPGPYLEMFARRKRPGWQSWGNELANDVELTPNNH
;
A
#
# COMPACT_ATOMS: atom_id res chain seq x y z
N ALA A 1 1.12 9.89 -7.09
CA ALA A 1 2.15 9.10 -6.43
C ALA A 1 1.55 7.85 -5.81
N TYR A 2 2.24 6.76 -5.95
CA TYR A 2 1.83 5.48 -5.39
C TYR A 2 2.58 5.24 -4.09
N GLU A 3 1.89 4.79 -3.06
CA GLU A 3 2.51 4.21 -1.88
C GLU A 3 2.30 2.71 -1.94
N ILE A 4 3.36 1.96 -1.71
CA ILE A 4 3.37 0.51 -1.88
C ILE A 4 3.74 -0.12 -0.55
N TYR A 5 2.92 -1.06 -0.11
CA TYR A 5 3.17 -1.88 1.05
C TYR A 5 3.30 -3.32 0.59
N GLN A 6 4.47 -3.88 0.73
CA GLN A 6 4.73 -5.26 0.36
C GLN A 6 5.01 -6.08 1.63
N CYS A 7 4.37 -7.23 1.71
CA CYS A 7 4.48 -8.12 2.86
C CYS A 7 5.09 -9.45 2.43
N ASP A 8 5.76 -10.10 3.38
CA ASP A 8 6.43 -11.39 3.19
C ASP A 8 7.48 -11.33 2.08
N TRP A 9 8.45 -10.49 2.27
CA TRP A 9 9.61 -10.45 1.40
C TRP A 9 10.87 -10.84 2.17
N SER A 10 11.80 -11.48 1.48
CA SER A 10 13.07 -11.87 2.06
C SER A 10 14.06 -10.69 2.06
N SER A 11 15.19 -10.84 2.75
CA SER A 11 16.23 -9.84 2.76
C SER A 11 16.80 -9.51 1.37
N ASP A 12 16.55 -10.35 0.39
CA ASP A 12 16.91 -10.14 -1.01
C ASP A 12 15.81 -9.34 -1.70
N VAL A 13 15.57 -8.14 -1.21
CA VAL A 13 14.54 -7.23 -1.71
C VAL A 13 14.70 -6.99 -3.19
N CYS A 14 13.61 -6.92 -3.90
CA CYS A 14 13.57 -6.76 -5.34
C CYS A 14 14.00 -8.02 -6.10
N SER A 15 14.15 -9.16 -5.43
CA SER A 15 14.29 -10.40 -6.16
C SER A 15 12.92 -10.76 -6.73
N SER A 16 12.92 -11.10 -8.00
CA SER A 16 11.73 -11.65 -8.67
C SER A 16 11.29 -12.99 -8.08
N ASP A 17 12.01 -13.50 -7.09
CA ASP A 17 11.85 -14.82 -6.50
C ASP A 17 10.91 -14.82 -5.27
N LEU A 18 10.29 -13.69 -4.92
CA LEU A 18 9.22 -13.67 -3.92
C LEU A 18 8.01 -14.39 -4.48
N GLU A 19 7.89 -15.67 -4.14
CA GLU A 19 6.79 -16.51 -4.64
C GLU A 19 5.45 -16.15 -3.98
N ASP A 20 5.47 -15.82 -2.69
CA ASP A 20 4.27 -15.56 -1.91
C ASP A 20 4.35 -14.18 -1.28
N ALA A 21 3.43 -13.30 -1.64
CA ALA A 21 3.40 -11.95 -1.10
C ALA A 21 2.02 -11.30 -1.19
N HIS A 22 1.79 -10.32 -0.33
CA HIS A 22 0.68 -9.39 -0.43
C HIS A 22 1.21 -8.02 -0.81
N LEU A 23 0.50 -7.33 -1.69
CA LEU A 23 0.83 -5.98 -2.15
C LEU A 23 -0.35 -5.07 -1.91
N TYR A 24 -0.10 -3.91 -1.34
CA TYR A 24 -1.09 -2.85 -1.15
C TYR A 24 -0.61 -1.61 -1.88
N VAL A 25 -1.38 -1.13 -2.84
CA VAL A 25 -1.02 0.03 -3.67
C VAL A 25 -2.03 1.13 -3.45
N TRP A 26 -1.60 2.25 -2.89
CA TRP A 26 -2.43 3.44 -2.78
C TRP A 26 -2.63 4.09 -4.14
N THR A 27 -3.86 4.46 -4.42
CA THR A 27 -4.24 5.11 -5.68
C THR A 27 -5.43 6.03 -5.48
N VAL A 28 -5.70 6.83 -6.48
CA VAL A 28 -6.85 7.71 -6.55
C VAL A 28 -7.65 7.42 -7.81
N ASN A 29 -8.87 7.91 -7.88
CA ASN A 29 -9.79 7.66 -8.99
C ASN A 29 -9.14 7.83 -10.37
N LYS A 30 -8.34 8.88 -10.55
CA LYS A 30 -7.70 9.18 -11.84
C LYS A 30 -6.76 8.07 -12.31
N TYR A 31 -6.14 7.33 -11.40
CA TYR A 31 -5.10 6.35 -11.68
C TYR A 31 -5.50 4.91 -11.40
N ILE A 32 -6.76 4.66 -11.05
CA ILE A 32 -7.23 3.31 -10.69
C ILE A 32 -6.92 2.29 -11.78
N GLU A 33 -7.28 2.60 -13.02
CA GLU A 33 -7.08 1.69 -14.15
C GLU A 33 -5.59 1.36 -14.34
N ALA A 34 -4.74 2.38 -14.33
CA ALA A 34 -3.30 2.20 -14.43
C ALA A 34 -2.73 1.38 -13.27
N THR A 35 -3.30 1.52 -12.07
CA THR A 35 -2.85 0.78 -10.89
C THR A 35 -3.07 -0.72 -11.04
N TYR A 36 -4.19 -1.13 -11.61
CA TYR A 36 -4.45 -2.54 -11.93
C TYR A 36 -3.39 -3.09 -12.89
N ASP A 37 -3.09 -2.34 -13.94
CA ASP A 37 -2.09 -2.76 -14.93
C ASP A 37 -0.69 -2.85 -14.33
N ILE A 38 -0.33 -1.90 -13.48
CA ILE A 38 0.97 -1.90 -12.79
C ILE A 38 1.10 -3.12 -11.88
N ALA A 39 0.07 -3.42 -11.10
CA ALA A 39 0.09 -4.58 -10.20
C ALA A 39 0.29 -5.89 -10.99
N ARG A 40 -0.41 -6.03 -12.10
CA ARG A 40 -0.26 -7.20 -12.97
C ARG A 40 1.14 -7.27 -13.61
N ALA A 41 1.68 -6.13 -14.02
CA ALA A 41 3.02 -6.06 -14.59
C ALA A 41 4.10 -6.51 -13.58
N TRP A 42 3.85 -6.29 -12.29
CA TRP A 42 4.74 -6.76 -11.21
C TRP A 42 4.50 -8.22 -10.82
N GLY A 43 3.58 -8.89 -11.47
CA GLY A 43 3.28 -10.30 -11.22
C GLY A 43 2.30 -10.54 -10.09
N PHE A 44 1.53 -9.53 -9.69
CA PHE A 44 0.51 -9.67 -8.67
C PHE A 44 -0.88 -9.77 -9.30
N GLU A 45 -1.76 -10.53 -8.68
CA GLU A 45 -3.17 -10.59 -9.07
C GLU A 45 -3.99 -9.67 -8.18
N PRO A 46 -4.66 -8.65 -8.76
CA PRO A 46 -5.58 -7.81 -8.00
C PRO A 46 -6.70 -8.64 -7.37
N SER A 47 -6.97 -8.43 -6.09
CA SER A 47 -7.93 -9.22 -5.33
C SER A 47 -9.07 -8.37 -4.76
N ALA A 48 -8.78 -7.20 -4.20
CA ALA A 48 -9.81 -6.36 -3.60
C ALA A 48 -9.42 -4.88 -3.71
N LEU A 49 -10.42 -4.03 -3.90
CA LEU A 49 -10.25 -2.59 -3.85
C LEU A 49 -10.77 -2.10 -2.51
N LEU A 50 -9.87 -1.51 -1.70
CA LEU A 50 -10.18 -0.96 -0.40
C LEU A 50 -10.37 0.54 -0.51
N THR A 51 -11.23 1.13 0.32
CA THR A 51 -11.57 2.54 0.26
C THR A 51 -11.30 3.22 1.59
N TRP A 52 -10.54 4.30 1.54
CA TRP A 52 -10.41 5.22 2.66
C TRP A 52 -11.33 6.41 2.43
N ILE A 53 -12.31 6.58 3.31
CA ILE A 53 -13.15 7.76 3.37
C ILE A 53 -12.48 8.75 4.30
N LYS A 54 -12.05 9.88 3.76
CA LYS A 54 -11.29 10.88 4.52
C LYS A 54 -12.19 11.60 5.52
N GLN A 55 -11.80 11.60 6.78
CA GLN A 55 -12.53 12.26 7.85
C GLN A 55 -11.77 13.51 8.35
N PRO A 56 -12.44 14.60 8.70
CA PRO A 56 -13.86 14.84 8.44
C PRO A 56 -14.17 14.96 6.95
N MET A 57 -15.38 14.58 6.58
CA MET A 57 -15.82 14.74 5.21
C MET A 57 -15.94 16.22 4.90
N GLY A 58 -15.12 16.68 3.99
CA GLY A 58 -15.12 18.06 3.52
C GLY A 58 -15.33 18.13 2.02
N LEU A 59 -15.49 19.35 1.52
CA LEU A 59 -15.52 19.59 0.09
C LEU A 59 -14.14 19.31 -0.48
N GLY A 60 -13.99 18.20 -1.18
CA GLY A 60 -12.78 17.89 -1.93
C GLY A 60 -12.76 18.63 -3.26
N LEU A 61 -11.59 18.61 -3.90
CA LEU A 61 -11.47 19.08 -5.28
C LEU A 61 -12.14 18.07 -6.21
N GLY A 62 -12.90 18.57 -7.13
CA GLY A 62 -13.58 17.73 -8.12
C GLY A 62 -14.60 18.55 -8.90
N GLY A 63 -14.97 18.07 -10.07
CA GLY A 63 -15.97 18.73 -10.91
C GLY A 63 -17.38 18.47 -10.38
N THR A 64 -18.08 17.51 -10.98
CA THR A 64 -19.46 17.18 -10.60
C THR A 64 -19.53 16.49 -9.23
N PHE A 65 -18.58 15.60 -8.96
CA PHE A 65 -18.50 14.90 -7.68
C PHE A 65 -17.21 15.26 -6.96
N CYS A 66 -17.31 15.66 -5.71
CA CYS A 66 -16.15 16.03 -4.89
C CYS A 66 -15.38 14.78 -4.49
N SER A 67 -14.03 14.87 -4.55
CA SER A 67 -13.15 13.77 -4.19
C SER A 67 -12.87 13.79 -2.69
N ASN A 68 -13.42 12.85 -1.96
CA ASN A 68 -13.21 12.69 -0.52
C ASN A 68 -12.73 11.27 -0.14
N THR A 69 -12.35 10.50 -1.14
CA THR A 69 -11.89 9.12 -0.94
C THR A 69 -10.56 8.89 -1.64
N GLU A 70 -9.79 7.96 -1.08
CA GLU A 70 -8.64 7.34 -1.75
C GLU A 70 -8.79 5.83 -1.69
N PHE A 71 -8.06 5.13 -2.52
CA PHE A 71 -8.22 3.68 -2.66
C PHE A 71 -6.91 2.97 -2.43
N ILE A 72 -7.01 1.72 -1.98
CA ILE A 72 -5.88 0.82 -1.83
C ILE A 72 -6.20 -0.46 -2.60
N LEU A 73 -5.41 -0.77 -3.60
CA LEU A 73 -5.57 -2.02 -4.32
C LEU A 73 -4.80 -3.12 -3.59
N PHE A 74 -5.53 -4.11 -3.07
CA PHE A 74 -4.95 -5.29 -2.44
C PHE A 74 -4.73 -6.35 -3.51
N CYS A 75 -3.50 -6.82 -3.60
CA CYS A 75 -3.08 -7.81 -4.60
C CYS A 75 -2.36 -8.97 -3.94
N ARG A 76 -2.40 -10.10 -4.59
CA ARG A 76 -1.78 -11.34 -4.09
C ARG A 76 -0.83 -11.92 -5.14
N ARG A 77 0.23 -12.50 -4.65
CA ARG A 77 1.12 -13.36 -5.44
C ARG A 77 1.32 -14.65 -4.66
N GLY A 78 1.18 -15.79 -5.34
CA GLY A 78 1.37 -17.09 -4.71
C GLY A 78 0.27 -17.43 -3.73
N LYS A 79 0.66 -18.07 -2.62
CA LYS A 79 -0.28 -18.68 -1.67
C LYS A 79 -0.17 -18.12 -0.25
N LEU A 80 0.29 -16.87 -0.09
CA LEU A 80 0.38 -16.27 1.24
C LEU A 80 -1.01 -16.17 1.85
N THR A 81 -1.19 -16.85 2.99
CA THR A 81 -2.47 -16.89 3.70
C THR A 81 -2.61 -15.67 4.60
N ALA A 82 -3.74 -14.99 4.51
CA ALA A 82 -4.08 -13.91 5.42
C ALA A 82 -4.27 -14.44 6.84
N LYS A 83 -3.82 -13.68 7.83
CA LYS A 83 -3.95 -14.04 9.25
C LYS A 83 -5.39 -14.02 9.74
N ARG A 84 -6.23 -13.19 9.13
CA ARG A 84 -7.65 -13.13 9.46
C ARG A 84 -8.48 -12.66 8.26
N LYS A 85 -9.77 -12.88 8.33
CA LYS A 85 -10.73 -12.31 7.39
C LYS A 85 -11.17 -10.93 7.87
N VAL A 86 -11.30 -10.00 6.95
CA VAL A 86 -11.82 -8.66 7.23
C VAL A 86 -13.19 -8.54 6.57
N ASP A 87 -14.17 -8.08 7.31
CA ASP A 87 -15.56 -8.04 6.88
C ASP A 87 -15.98 -6.73 6.20
N THR A 88 -15.03 -5.84 5.95
CA THR A 88 -15.29 -4.56 5.27
C THR A 88 -14.19 -4.26 4.27
N ARG A 89 -14.51 -3.37 3.31
CA ARG A 89 -13.55 -2.83 2.34
C ARG A 89 -13.46 -1.31 2.40
N TRP A 90 -14.01 -0.69 3.45
CA TRP A 90 -13.93 0.76 3.60
C TRP A 90 -13.69 1.13 5.06
N TRP A 91 -13.02 2.25 5.25
CA TRP A 91 -12.73 2.80 6.58
C TRP A 91 -12.79 4.32 6.55
N GLY A 92 -13.30 4.92 7.63
CA GLY A 92 -13.40 6.36 7.79
C GLY A 92 -12.32 6.91 8.73
N TRP A 93 -11.07 6.74 8.36
CA TRP A 93 -9.95 7.23 9.18
C TRP A 93 -9.74 8.74 9.03
N PRO A 94 -9.26 9.42 10.11
CA PRO A 94 -8.96 10.85 10.05
C PRO A 94 -7.86 11.19 9.03
N ARG A 95 -7.96 12.39 8.47
CA ARG A 95 -6.91 12.93 7.60
C ARG A 95 -5.68 13.29 8.41
N GLY A 96 -4.50 13.02 7.88
CA GLY A 96 -3.25 13.55 8.37
C GLY A 96 -2.85 14.83 7.63
N LYS A 97 -1.65 15.34 7.92
CA LYS A 97 -1.08 16.50 7.26
C LYS A 97 -0.49 16.10 5.91
N HIS A 98 -0.60 16.99 4.90
CA HIS A 98 0.10 16.86 3.61
C HIS A 98 -0.07 15.49 2.93
N SER A 99 -1.29 15.02 2.81
CA SER A 99 -1.61 13.72 2.16
C SER A 99 -1.00 12.51 2.87
N GLU A 100 -0.67 12.65 4.14
CA GLU A 100 -0.17 11.56 4.96
C GLU A 100 -1.23 10.46 5.08
N LYS A 101 -0.81 9.20 4.90
CA LYS A 101 -1.70 8.06 5.03
C LYS A 101 -1.92 7.71 6.51
N PRO A 102 -3.12 7.23 6.88
CA PRO A 102 -3.41 6.90 8.26
C PRO A 102 -2.53 5.76 8.80
N GLU A 103 -2.03 5.91 10.02
CA GLU A 103 -1.32 4.82 10.70
C GLU A 103 -2.21 3.60 10.92
N ALA A 104 -3.51 3.82 11.07
CA ALA A 104 -4.49 2.76 11.19
C ALA A 104 -4.42 1.77 10.02
N PHE A 105 -4.04 2.21 8.83
CA PHE A 105 -3.86 1.33 7.69
C PHE A 105 -2.68 0.37 7.89
N GLN A 106 -1.55 0.85 8.40
CA GLN A 106 -0.42 -0.02 8.71
C GLN A 106 -0.77 -1.05 9.78
N THR A 107 -1.53 -0.65 10.80
CA THR A 107 -2.06 -1.57 11.81
C THR A 107 -2.96 -2.62 11.18
N LEU A 108 -3.81 -2.23 10.24
CA LEU A 108 -4.66 -3.17 9.49
C LEU A 108 -3.81 -4.17 8.71
N VAL A 109 -2.80 -3.72 7.98
CA VAL A 109 -1.91 -4.59 7.21
C VAL A 109 -1.23 -5.61 8.13
N GLU A 110 -0.71 -5.17 9.27
CA GLU A 110 -0.08 -6.06 10.24
C GLU A 110 -1.05 -7.12 10.78
N SER A 111 -2.33 -6.77 10.91
CA SER A 111 -3.34 -7.71 11.39
C SER A 111 -3.78 -8.73 10.35
N VAL A 112 -3.63 -8.43 9.09
CA VAL A 112 -4.11 -9.26 7.96
C VAL A 112 -2.99 -10.05 7.32
N SER A 113 -1.87 -9.41 7.07
CA SER A 113 -0.76 -9.99 6.31
C SER A 113 0.41 -10.34 7.21
N PRO A 114 1.02 -11.53 7.03
CA PRO A 114 2.25 -11.87 7.75
C PRO A 114 3.40 -10.97 7.31
N GLY A 115 4.29 -10.62 8.27
CA GLY A 115 5.53 -9.92 7.95
C GLY A 115 6.57 -10.82 7.30
N PRO A 116 7.73 -10.28 6.95
CA PRO A 116 8.18 -8.90 7.15
C PRO A 116 7.45 -7.88 6.27
N TYR A 117 7.53 -6.61 6.68
CA TYR A 117 6.81 -5.51 6.04
C TYR A 117 7.78 -4.50 5.43
N LEU A 118 7.48 -4.03 4.23
CA LEU A 118 8.19 -2.97 3.53
C LEU A 118 7.21 -1.88 3.12
N GLU A 119 7.52 -0.64 3.46
CA GLU A 119 6.82 0.54 2.96
C GLU A 119 7.73 1.32 2.03
N MET A 120 7.31 1.46 0.78
CA MET A 120 8.01 2.28 -0.20
C MET A 120 7.44 3.71 -0.16
N PHE A 121 8.30 4.71 -0.33
CA PHE A 121 7.94 6.13 -0.25
C PHE A 121 7.40 6.54 1.12
N ALA A 122 7.99 5.94 2.17
CA ALA A 122 7.59 6.21 3.54
C ALA A 122 7.92 7.64 3.96
N ARG A 123 7.01 8.27 4.71
CA ARG A 123 7.19 9.60 5.30
C ARG A 123 7.61 9.54 6.77
N ARG A 124 7.45 8.39 7.39
CA ARG A 124 7.82 8.14 8.78
C ARG A 124 8.24 6.70 8.95
N LYS A 125 9.07 6.44 9.94
CA LYS A 125 9.44 5.08 10.30
C LYS A 125 8.39 4.48 11.23
N ARG A 126 8.18 3.19 11.09
CA ARG A 126 7.31 2.41 11.97
C ARG A 126 8.07 1.19 12.46
N PRO A 127 8.03 0.87 13.79
CA PRO A 127 8.65 -0.34 14.32
C PRO A 127 8.15 -1.59 13.61
N GLY A 128 9.08 -2.47 13.24
CA GLY A 128 8.75 -3.71 12.52
C GLY A 128 8.61 -3.56 11.01
N TRP A 129 8.77 -2.35 10.49
CA TRP A 129 8.70 -2.07 9.06
C TRP A 129 10.05 -1.61 8.53
N GLN A 130 10.39 -2.08 7.34
CA GLN A 130 11.48 -1.51 6.57
C GLN A 130 10.91 -0.39 5.70
N SER A 131 11.67 0.68 5.58
CA SER A 131 11.19 1.89 4.91
C SER A 131 12.13 2.32 3.80
N TRP A 132 11.55 2.83 2.72
CA TRP A 132 12.25 3.53 1.67
C TRP A 132 11.43 4.75 1.27
N GLY A 133 12.03 5.93 1.28
CA GLY A 133 11.30 7.15 0.96
C GLY A 133 12.17 8.39 0.87
N ASN A 134 11.60 9.49 0.39
CA ASN A 134 12.32 10.75 0.16
C ASN A 134 12.59 11.55 1.43
N GLU A 135 11.82 11.32 2.49
CA GLU A 135 11.89 12.09 3.74
C GLU A 135 12.57 11.31 4.87
N LEU A 136 12.99 10.07 4.62
CA LEU A 136 13.60 9.20 5.61
C LEU A 136 14.89 8.60 5.07
N ALA A 137 15.78 8.22 5.98
CA ALA A 137 16.91 7.36 5.64
C ALA A 137 16.37 6.00 5.17
N ASN A 138 16.89 5.51 4.07
CA ASN A 138 16.46 4.24 3.51
C ASN A 138 17.00 3.09 4.33
N ASP A 139 16.14 2.16 4.73
CA ASP A 139 16.53 0.92 5.38
C ASP A 139 16.89 -0.15 4.33
N VAL A 140 16.51 0.08 3.09
CA VAL A 140 16.69 -0.86 1.99
C VAL A 140 17.24 -0.11 0.79
N GLU A 141 18.30 -0.61 0.19
CA GLU A 141 18.75 -0.12 -1.09
C GLU A 141 17.95 -0.76 -2.21
N LEU A 142 17.19 0.08 -2.90
CA LEU A 142 16.46 -0.31 -4.10
C LEU A 142 17.26 0.08 -5.35
N THR A 143 18.56 -0.11 -5.30
CA THR A 143 19.39 0.11 -6.46
C THR A 143 19.10 -0.97 -7.49
N PRO A 144 18.85 -0.59 -8.73
CA PRO A 144 18.89 -1.58 -9.81
C PRO A 144 20.27 -2.22 -9.74
N ASN A 145 20.29 -3.54 -9.73
CA ASN A 145 21.55 -4.25 -9.84
C ASN A 145 22.19 -3.84 -11.16
N ASN A 146 23.19 -3.03 -11.06
CA ASN A 146 24.04 -2.69 -12.19
C ASN A 146 25.00 -3.86 -12.45
N HIS A 147 24.43 -4.92 -12.95
CA HIS A 147 25.24 -6.08 -13.31
C HIS A 147 25.06 -6.40 -14.76
#